data_20d358fa34c8f1fc21f9d1befc2d6c98
#
_entry.id   20d358fa34c8f1fc21f9d1befc2d6c98
#
_cell.length_a   1.000
_cell.length_b   1.000
_cell.length_c   1.000
_cell.angle_alpha   90.00
_cell.angle_beta   90.00
_cell.angle_gamma   90.00
#
_symmetry.space_group_name_H-M   'P 1'
#
loop_
_entity.id
_entity.type
_entity.pdbx_description
1 polymer ?
#
loop_
_entity_poly.entity_id
_entity_poly.type
_entity_poly.pdbx_seq_one_letter_code
_entity_poly.pdbx_strand_id
1 'polypeptide(L)'
;MNNNIKILITGANGYIGNCLYHYLIKKNYQIIGLDKQVNLNKKIYKCNLLNIKKIDKILSKEKPNIIVHFAAQSLVDKTINKKKYYDNNVKTTKNLLMLMKKHNIKKLIFSSTAAIYKQNSFPVKENAIIKPLSNYAKTKLICEKNIKKNKIINSIILRFFNVCAALDKPSIGLLKNRITNLIPTVVYKALFNKKIYIYGNDYNTPDGTCIRDYIHIKDICTSIEKSIIFLNKKNKSEIFNIGNKVGISNQSVVNNVKKIIKKKINLKYVKKRKHDIPKSICNSDKARKQLLWYAKNSNLNNIIYDEINWIKKIDKMGLRRTFKNYI
;
A
#
# COMPACT_ATOMS: atom_id res chain seq x y z
N MET A 1 -0.34 26.70 7.14
CA MET A 1 -1.11 26.03 8.21
C MET A 1 -0.65 24.58 8.54
N ASN A 2 0.26 23.95 7.78
CA ASN A 2 0.71 22.56 8.01
C ASN A 2 1.99 22.44 8.87
N ASN A 3 2.71 23.53 9.10
CA ASN A 3 4.03 23.54 9.74
C ASN A 3 4.05 23.05 11.21
N ASN A 4 2.90 23.02 11.89
CA ASN A 4 2.80 22.63 13.30
C ASN A 4 2.40 21.16 13.50
N ILE A 5 2.15 20.40 12.43
CA ILE A 5 1.74 18.99 12.56
C ILE A 5 2.93 18.09 12.33
N LYS A 6 3.37 17.42 13.42
CA LYS A 6 4.44 16.44 13.38
C LYS A 6 3.87 15.03 13.19
N ILE A 7 4.28 14.36 12.12
CA ILE A 7 3.78 13.05 11.69
C ILE A 7 4.89 12.01 11.77
N LEU A 8 4.63 10.92 12.47
CA LEU A 8 5.53 9.78 12.49
C LEU A 8 5.02 8.70 11.54
N ILE A 9 5.87 8.29 10.58
CA ILE A 9 5.57 7.24 9.61
C ILE A 9 6.36 5.99 9.97
N THR A 10 5.68 4.90 10.30
CA THR A 10 6.34 3.59 10.47
C THR A 10 6.37 2.83 9.15
N GLY A 11 7.44 2.10 8.87
CA GLY A 11 7.68 1.51 7.55
C GLY A 11 8.05 2.57 6.51
N ALA A 12 8.76 3.62 6.93
CA ALA A 12 9.08 4.80 6.15
C ALA A 12 10.00 4.53 4.94
N ASN A 13 10.75 3.43 4.94
CA ASN A 13 11.55 2.97 3.79
C ASN A 13 10.80 1.97 2.88
N GLY A 14 9.59 1.54 3.28
CA GLY A 14 8.72 0.74 2.42
C GLY A 14 8.17 1.56 1.26
N TYR A 15 7.60 0.88 0.25
CA TYR A 15 7.06 1.52 -0.96
C TYR A 15 6.12 2.70 -0.64
N ILE A 16 5.01 2.43 0.06
CA ILE A 16 4.00 3.48 0.36
C ILE A 16 4.57 4.50 1.36
N GLY A 17 5.30 4.04 2.38
CA GLY A 17 5.88 4.91 3.40
C GLY A 17 6.89 5.89 2.84
N ASN A 18 7.74 5.44 1.91
CA ASN A 18 8.73 6.28 1.25
C ASN A 18 8.09 7.32 0.32
N CYS A 19 7.09 6.92 -0.46
CA CYS A 19 6.34 7.86 -1.29
C CYS A 19 5.62 8.91 -0.44
N LEU A 20 4.95 8.49 0.62
CA LEU A 20 4.26 9.41 1.54
C LEU A 20 5.23 10.36 2.25
N TYR A 21 6.40 9.87 2.69
CA TYR A 21 7.43 10.68 3.33
C TYR A 21 7.80 11.88 2.46
N HIS A 22 8.15 11.64 1.20
CA HIS A 22 8.52 12.70 0.26
C HIS A 22 7.33 13.59 -0.14
N TYR A 23 6.15 12.99 -0.30
CA TYR A 23 4.94 13.73 -0.63
C TYR A 23 4.58 14.76 0.46
N LEU A 24 4.61 14.36 1.73
CA LEU A 24 4.24 15.23 2.84
C LEU A 24 5.31 16.30 3.16
N ILE A 25 6.60 16.00 2.98
CA ILE A 25 7.65 17.04 3.08
C ILE A 25 7.39 18.16 2.08
N LYS A 26 7.04 17.86 0.83
CA LYS A 26 6.68 18.87 -0.17
C LYS A 26 5.42 19.69 0.20
N LYS A 27 4.62 19.19 1.15
CA LYS A 27 3.44 19.86 1.68
C LYS A 27 3.72 20.58 3.00
N ASN A 28 5.00 20.74 3.36
CA ASN A 28 5.48 21.42 4.57
C ASN A 28 4.99 20.81 5.89
N TYR A 29 4.80 19.46 5.94
CA TYR A 29 4.60 18.75 7.18
C TYR A 29 5.95 18.41 7.83
N GLN A 30 5.99 18.39 9.17
CA GLN A 30 7.14 17.85 9.90
C GLN A 30 7.06 16.32 9.93
N ILE A 31 7.98 15.63 9.25
CA ILE A 31 7.95 14.18 9.09
C ILE A 31 9.11 13.50 9.80
N ILE A 32 8.77 12.45 10.55
CA ILE A 32 9.71 11.53 11.18
C ILE A 32 9.42 10.13 10.65
N GLY A 33 10.47 9.42 10.24
CA GLY A 33 10.38 8.03 9.81
C GLY A 33 10.83 7.06 10.89
N LEU A 34 10.16 5.89 10.97
CA LEU A 34 10.65 4.69 11.64
C LEU A 34 10.70 3.53 10.65
N ASP A 35 11.86 2.87 10.55
CA ASP A 35 12.00 1.64 9.78
C ASP A 35 13.06 0.72 10.39
N LYS A 36 12.96 -0.58 10.14
CA LYS A 36 14.02 -1.54 10.51
C LYS A 36 15.28 -1.39 9.66
N GLN A 37 15.16 -0.83 8.45
CA GLN A 37 16.26 -0.47 7.56
C GLN A 37 16.48 1.04 7.56
N VAL A 38 17.72 1.48 7.44
CA VAL A 38 18.07 2.91 7.37
C VAL A 38 18.24 3.34 5.93
N ASN A 39 17.83 4.58 5.65
CA ASN A 39 18.28 5.33 4.49
C ASN A 39 18.97 6.59 5.01
N LEU A 40 20.26 6.74 4.73
CA LEU A 40 21.12 7.78 5.31
C LEU A 40 20.68 9.22 4.98
N ASN A 41 19.94 9.40 3.89
CA ASN A 41 19.53 10.72 3.40
C ASN A 41 18.19 11.24 3.96
N LYS A 42 17.68 10.65 5.05
CA LYS A 42 16.36 10.99 5.60
C LYS A 42 16.38 10.98 7.12
N LYS A 43 15.52 11.81 7.74
CA LYS A 43 15.24 11.73 9.19
C LYS A 43 14.44 10.47 9.53
N ILE A 44 15.08 9.30 9.41
CA ILE A 44 14.50 8.00 9.71
C ILE A 44 15.29 7.32 10.82
N TYR A 45 14.60 7.00 11.90
CA TYR A 45 15.15 6.20 12.99
C TYR A 45 15.17 4.72 12.61
N LYS A 46 16.33 4.07 12.73
CA LYS A 46 16.44 2.60 12.63
C LYS A 46 15.79 1.98 13.87
N CYS A 47 14.62 1.41 13.69
CA CYS A 47 13.87 0.81 14.79
C CYS A 47 13.02 -0.36 14.33
N ASN A 48 13.17 -1.50 15.01
CA ASN A 48 12.23 -2.61 14.92
C ASN A 48 11.08 -2.34 15.90
N LEU A 49 9.83 -2.37 15.44
CA LEU A 49 8.64 -2.14 16.27
C LEU A 49 8.38 -3.24 17.32
N LEU A 50 9.17 -4.30 17.35
CA LEU A 50 9.22 -5.25 18.46
C LEU A 50 10.06 -4.74 19.64
N ASN A 51 10.94 -3.77 19.43
CA ASN A 51 11.76 -3.16 20.49
C ASN A 51 11.02 -1.99 21.15
N ILE A 52 10.21 -2.32 22.15
CA ILE A 52 9.37 -1.37 22.88
C ILE A 52 10.20 -0.24 23.49
N LYS A 53 11.33 -0.54 24.16
CA LYS A 53 12.18 0.47 24.82
C LYS A 53 12.70 1.52 23.81
N LYS A 54 13.06 1.09 22.60
CA LYS A 54 13.57 2.00 21.57
C LYS A 54 12.46 2.89 21.01
N ILE A 55 11.26 2.33 20.77
CA ILE A 55 10.10 3.11 20.30
C ILE A 55 9.72 4.13 21.38
N ASP A 56 9.67 3.72 22.64
CA ASP A 56 9.33 4.56 23.78
C ASP A 56 10.22 5.82 23.85
N LYS A 57 11.55 5.62 23.78
CA LYS A 57 12.52 6.72 23.70
C LYS A 57 12.28 7.67 22.52
N ILE A 58 11.96 7.12 21.34
CA ILE A 58 11.69 7.93 20.14
C ILE A 58 10.40 8.73 20.30
N LEU A 59 9.32 8.13 20.79
CA LEU A 59 8.05 8.82 21.00
C LEU A 59 8.16 9.90 22.06
N SER A 60 8.88 9.66 23.15
CA SER A 60 9.16 10.66 24.20
C SER A 60 9.90 11.87 23.63
N LYS A 61 10.94 11.63 22.81
CA LYS A 61 11.75 12.70 22.19
C LYS A 61 10.96 13.49 21.14
N GLU A 62 10.30 12.79 20.24
CA GLU A 62 9.72 13.40 19.05
C GLU A 62 8.30 13.93 19.25
N LYS A 63 7.53 13.38 20.17
CA LYS A 63 6.16 13.80 20.52
C LYS A 63 5.27 14.04 19.28
N PRO A 64 5.09 13.04 18.37
CA PRO A 64 4.32 13.25 17.15
C PRO A 64 2.84 13.47 17.46
N ASN A 65 2.17 14.29 16.66
CA ASN A 65 0.72 14.54 16.78
C ASN A 65 -0.10 13.39 16.17
N ILE A 66 0.43 12.75 15.12
CA ILE A 66 -0.25 11.69 14.35
C ILE A 66 0.76 10.61 14.03
N ILE A 67 0.33 9.34 14.10
CA ILE A 67 1.11 8.21 13.59
C ILE A 67 0.43 7.65 12.33
N VAL A 68 1.23 7.45 11.26
CA VAL A 68 0.82 6.73 10.05
C VAL A 68 1.54 5.38 10.05
N HIS A 69 0.78 4.29 10.20
CA HIS A 69 1.33 2.97 10.44
C HIS A 69 1.29 2.09 9.18
N PHE A 70 2.45 1.96 8.50
CA PHE A 70 2.65 1.07 7.35
C PHE A 70 3.50 -0.15 7.65
N ALA A 71 4.31 -0.12 8.71
CA ALA A 71 5.22 -1.23 9.02
C ALA A 71 4.45 -2.55 9.14
N ALA A 72 4.73 -3.47 8.23
CA ALA A 72 4.09 -4.78 8.18
C ALA A 72 4.88 -5.76 7.30
N GLN A 73 4.71 -7.06 7.55
CA GLN A 73 5.02 -8.11 6.60
C GLN A 73 3.89 -8.14 5.55
N SER A 74 4.10 -7.50 4.39
CA SER A 74 3.05 -7.31 3.36
C SER A 74 3.13 -8.31 2.19
N LEU A 75 4.27 -8.97 1.98
CA LEU A 75 4.41 -9.96 0.93
C LEU A 75 3.54 -11.18 1.26
N VAL A 76 2.63 -11.53 0.36
CA VAL A 76 1.81 -12.75 0.47
C VAL A 76 2.60 -13.89 -0.14
N ASP A 77 3.28 -14.66 0.72
CA ASP A 77 4.14 -15.77 0.33
C ASP A 77 3.90 -16.98 1.24
N LYS A 78 3.77 -18.17 0.65
CA LYS A 78 3.55 -19.41 1.38
C LYS A 78 4.76 -19.83 2.21
N THR A 79 5.97 -19.40 1.85
CA THR A 79 7.21 -19.70 2.57
C THR A 79 7.33 -18.91 3.89
N ILE A 80 6.55 -17.84 4.05
CA ILE A 80 6.54 -17.03 5.27
C ILE A 80 5.62 -17.70 6.29
N ASN A 81 6.16 -18.12 7.44
CA ASN A 81 5.37 -18.77 8.47
C ASN A 81 4.36 -17.80 9.15
N LYS A 82 3.32 -18.37 9.75
CA LYS A 82 2.24 -17.62 10.42
C LYS A 82 2.77 -16.73 11.54
N LYS A 83 3.76 -17.20 12.32
CA LYS A 83 4.38 -16.46 13.42
C LYS A 83 5.02 -15.15 12.94
N LYS A 84 5.74 -15.17 11.81
CA LYS A 84 6.37 -13.97 11.24
C LYS A 84 5.34 -12.90 10.83
N TYR A 85 4.19 -13.31 10.28
CA TYR A 85 3.09 -12.37 10.02
C TYR A 85 2.51 -11.82 11.32
N TYR A 86 2.29 -12.67 12.32
CA TYR A 86 1.74 -12.26 13.61
C TYR A 86 2.66 -11.27 14.33
N ASP A 87 3.94 -11.59 14.45
CA ASP A 87 4.92 -10.75 15.15
C ASP A 87 5.07 -9.39 14.45
N ASN A 88 5.25 -9.39 13.13
CA ASN A 88 5.50 -8.14 12.38
C ASN A 88 4.25 -7.28 12.13
N ASN A 89 3.04 -7.83 12.25
CA ASN A 89 1.82 -7.10 12.00
C ASN A 89 1.04 -6.87 13.30
N VAL A 90 0.70 -7.95 14.01
CA VAL A 90 -0.19 -7.85 15.19
C VAL A 90 0.56 -7.36 16.41
N LYS A 91 1.68 -8.00 16.77
CA LYS A 91 2.45 -7.64 17.96
C LYS A 91 3.01 -6.22 17.86
N THR A 92 3.54 -5.84 16.70
CA THR A 92 4.03 -4.46 16.46
C THR A 92 2.92 -3.43 16.56
N THR A 93 1.72 -3.71 16.02
CA THR A 93 0.56 -2.81 16.16
C THR A 93 0.13 -2.69 17.63
N LYS A 94 0.08 -3.78 18.40
CA LYS A 94 -0.24 -3.75 19.84
C LYS A 94 0.77 -2.93 20.62
N ASN A 95 2.07 -3.12 20.39
CA ASN A 95 3.13 -2.33 21.03
C ASN A 95 2.95 -0.84 20.73
N LEU A 96 2.67 -0.50 19.47
CA LEU A 96 2.47 0.89 19.08
C LEU A 96 1.25 1.52 19.77
N LEU A 97 0.11 0.82 19.82
CA LEU A 97 -1.10 1.30 20.50
C LEU A 97 -0.86 1.50 22.00
N MET A 98 -0.14 0.60 22.66
CA MET A 98 0.24 0.73 24.07
C MET A 98 1.08 1.99 24.32
N LEU A 99 2.10 2.21 23.49
CA LEU A 99 2.97 3.38 23.61
C LEU A 99 2.27 4.68 23.20
N MET A 100 1.38 4.65 22.23
CA MET A 100 0.53 5.81 21.90
C MET A 100 -0.30 6.25 23.10
N LYS A 101 -0.89 5.29 23.85
CA LYS A 101 -1.61 5.58 25.09
C LYS A 101 -0.67 6.20 26.14
N LYS A 102 0.52 5.60 26.36
CA LYS A 102 1.53 6.10 27.31
C LYS A 102 1.94 7.55 27.03
N HIS A 103 2.16 7.90 25.76
CA HIS A 103 2.61 9.23 25.32
C HIS A 103 1.46 10.18 24.93
N ASN A 104 0.20 9.84 25.24
CA ASN A 104 -0.98 10.64 24.93
C ASN A 104 -1.11 11.02 23.43
N ILE A 105 -0.66 10.12 22.53
CA ILE A 105 -0.79 10.29 21.07
C ILE A 105 -2.15 9.72 20.66
N LYS A 106 -3.09 10.60 20.29
CA LYS A 106 -4.50 10.23 20.10
C LYS A 106 -4.92 10.00 18.64
N LYS A 107 -4.03 10.15 17.64
CA LYS A 107 -4.40 10.09 16.23
C LYS A 107 -3.58 9.04 15.48
N LEU A 108 -4.28 8.10 14.80
CA LEU A 108 -3.68 6.99 14.05
C LEU A 108 -4.28 6.89 12.66
N ILE A 109 -3.43 6.77 11.64
CA ILE A 109 -3.83 6.30 10.31
C ILE A 109 -3.21 4.93 10.08
N PHE A 110 -4.03 3.93 9.81
CA PHE A 110 -3.61 2.55 9.64
C PHE A 110 -3.84 2.07 8.22
N SER A 111 -2.79 1.52 7.60
CA SER A 111 -2.91 0.84 6.30
C SER A 111 -3.47 -0.56 6.47
N SER A 112 -4.70 -0.77 6.07
CA SER A 112 -5.32 -2.07 5.92
C SER A 112 -5.36 -2.49 4.44
N THR A 113 -6.18 -3.47 4.09
CA THR A 113 -6.20 -4.10 2.77
C THR A 113 -7.59 -4.55 2.36
N ALA A 114 -7.91 -4.47 1.08
CA ALA A 114 -9.11 -5.07 0.50
C ALA A 114 -9.11 -6.61 0.56
N ALA A 115 -7.96 -7.25 0.78
CA ALA A 115 -7.85 -8.70 0.88
C ALA A 115 -8.58 -9.31 2.09
N ILE A 116 -9.12 -8.50 3.01
CA ILE A 116 -9.95 -8.98 4.13
C ILE A 116 -11.37 -9.34 3.72
N TYR A 117 -11.86 -8.83 2.58
CA TYR A 117 -13.24 -9.03 2.16
C TYR A 117 -13.49 -10.44 1.59
N LYS A 118 -14.75 -10.91 1.75
CA LYS A 118 -15.29 -12.01 0.94
C LYS A 118 -15.52 -11.51 -0.49
N GLN A 119 -15.21 -12.34 -1.45
CA GLN A 119 -14.93 -11.91 -2.82
C GLN A 119 -16.11 -12.15 -3.79
N ASN A 120 -17.36 -11.88 -3.39
CA ASN A 120 -18.54 -12.19 -4.20
C ASN A 120 -19.44 -10.99 -4.52
N SER A 121 -19.19 -9.81 -3.99
CA SER A 121 -20.00 -8.62 -4.28
C SER A 121 -19.13 -7.48 -4.80
N PHE A 122 -19.49 -6.89 -5.93
CA PHE A 122 -18.73 -5.82 -6.57
C PHE A 122 -19.68 -4.70 -7.03
N PRO A 123 -19.30 -3.43 -6.85
CA PRO A 123 -18.10 -2.91 -6.15
C PRO A 123 -18.18 -3.10 -4.62
N VAL A 124 -17.05 -3.40 -3.98
CA VAL A 124 -16.94 -3.73 -2.55
C VAL A 124 -17.09 -2.48 -1.69
N LYS A 125 -18.09 -2.43 -0.82
CA LYS A 125 -18.30 -1.38 0.21
C LYS A 125 -17.61 -1.75 1.53
N GLU A 126 -17.45 -0.77 2.44
CA GLU A 126 -16.78 -0.97 3.75
C GLU A 126 -17.52 -1.93 4.68
N ASN A 127 -18.83 -2.08 4.51
CA ASN A 127 -19.68 -3.03 5.26
C ASN A 127 -19.81 -4.40 4.59
N ALA A 128 -19.12 -4.66 3.49
CA ALA A 128 -19.13 -5.96 2.82
C ALA A 128 -18.60 -7.08 3.74
N ILE A 129 -19.03 -8.31 3.48
CA ILE A 129 -18.70 -9.49 4.28
C ILE A 129 -17.17 -9.68 4.33
N ILE A 130 -16.64 -9.86 5.54
CA ILE A 130 -15.23 -10.07 5.81
C ILE A 130 -14.92 -11.56 5.90
N LYS A 131 -14.05 -12.07 5.01
CA LYS A 131 -13.56 -13.45 4.99
C LYS A 131 -12.12 -13.52 4.50
N PRO A 132 -11.12 -13.16 5.35
CA PRO A 132 -9.71 -13.14 4.94
C PRO A 132 -9.19 -14.55 4.69
N LEU A 133 -8.61 -14.80 3.52
CA LEU A 133 -8.06 -16.10 3.14
C LEU A 133 -6.57 -16.24 3.49
N SER A 134 -5.77 -15.19 3.26
CA SER A 134 -4.32 -15.22 3.50
C SER A 134 -3.95 -14.88 4.95
N ASN A 135 -2.79 -15.37 5.42
CA ASN A 135 -2.23 -15.00 6.74
C ASN A 135 -2.02 -13.49 6.86
N TYR A 136 -1.60 -12.83 5.79
CA TYR A 136 -1.50 -11.37 5.71
C TYR A 136 -2.85 -10.70 6.01
N ALA A 137 -3.90 -11.07 5.28
CA ALA A 137 -5.23 -10.49 5.46
C ALA A 137 -5.81 -10.77 6.86
N LYS A 138 -5.61 -12.00 7.39
CA LYS A 138 -6.01 -12.36 8.76
C LYS A 138 -5.34 -11.47 9.80
N THR A 139 -4.02 -11.23 9.67
CA THR A 139 -3.30 -10.35 10.62
C THR A 139 -3.70 -8.90 10.50
N LYS A 140 -3.98 -8.39 9.29
CA LYS A 140 -4.52 -7.03 9.10
C LYS A 140 -5.89 -6.86 9.75
N LEU A 141 -6.79 -7.85 9.63
CA LEU A 141 -8.07 -7.83 10.30
C LEU A 141 -7.94 -7.84 11.84
N ILE A 142 -7.01 -8.62 12.39
CA ILE A 142 -6.73 -8.60 13.84
C ILE A 142 -6.24 -7.20 14.28
N CYS A 143 -5.39 -6.56 13.48
CA CYS A 143 -4.95 -5.18 13.75
C CYS A 143 -6.13 -4.20 13.74
N GLU A 144 -7.04 -4.27 12.73
CA GLU A 144 -8.25 -3.44 12.70
C GLU A 144 -9.09 -3.62 13.96
N LYS A 145 -9.29 -4.88 14.42
CA LYS A 145 -10.04 -5.18 15.65
C LYS A 145 -9.38 -4.57 16.89
N ASN A 146 -8.05 -4.68 17.02
CA ASN A 146 -7.31 -4.11 18.15
C ASN A 146 -7.38 -2.57 18.16
N ILE A 147 -7.28 -1.93 16.99
CA ILE A 147 -7.40 -0.47 16.84
C ILE A 147 -8.81 -0.01 17.24
N LYS A 148 -9.86 -0.68 16.73
CA LYS A 148 -11.26 -0.36 17.06
C LYS A 148 -11.61 -0.51 18.55
N LYS A 149 -11.00 -1.48 19.23
CA LYS A 149 -11.18 -1.68 20.68
C LYS A 149 -10.59 -0.52 21.50
N ASN A 150 -9.62 0.21 20.95
CA ASN A 150 -8.98 1.35 21.63
C ASN A 150 -9.81 2.62 21.43
N LYS A 151 -10.62 2.99 22.43
CA LYS A 151 -11.51 4.15 22.39
C LYS A 151 -10.82 5.50 22.57
N ILE A 152 -9.57 5.50 23.07
CA ILE A 152 -8.78 6.72 23.33
C ILE A 152 -8.15 7.26 22.06
N ILE A 153 -7.87 6.37 21.08
CA ILE A 153 -7.20 6.71 19.83
C ILE A 153 -8.24 6.86 18.70
N ASN A 154 -8.36 8.07 18.18
CA ASN A 154 -9.11 8.32 16.96
C ASN A 154 -8.32 7.79 15.75
N SER A 155 -8.90 6.88 15.00
CA SER A 155 -8.21 6.15 13.96
C SER A 155 -8.90 6.21 12.60
N ILE A 156 -8.13 6.41 11.55
CA ILE A 156 -8.58 6.16 10.17
C ILE A 156 -7.96 4.87 9.68
N ILE A 157 -8.79 3.90 9.34
CA ILE A 157 -8.37 2.64 8.74
C ILE A 157 -8.60 2.73 7.23
N LEU A 158 -7.52 2.66 6.46
CA LEU A 158 -7.56 2.73 5.00
C LEU A 158 -7.37 1.33 4.40
N ARG A 159 -8.40 0.78 3.78
CA ARG A 159 -8.35 -0.51 3.08
C ARG A 159 -7.95 -0.28 1.64
N PHE A 160 -6.66 -0.41 1.37
CA PHE A 160 -6.09 -0.21 0.04
C PHE A 160 -6.43 -1.37 -0.90
N PHE A 161 -6.80 -1.02 -2.14
CA PHE A 161 -6.86 -1.95 -3.26
C PHE A 161 -5.46 -2.10 -3.88
N ASN A 162 -5.31 -2.36 -5.19
CA ASN A 162 -3.99 -2.70 -5.73
C ASN A 162 -3.15 -1.44 -6.01
N VAL A 163 -2.34 -1.06 -5.04
CA VAL A 163 -1.44 0.10 -5.15
C VAL A 163 -0.33 -0.18 -6.15
N CYS A 164 -0.08 0.74 -7.07
CA CYS A 164 0.91 0.63 -8.15
C CYS A 164 1.45 2.00 -8.57
N ALA A 165 2.33 2.00 -9.58
CA ALA A 165 3.02 3.15 -10.13
C ALA A 165 4.08 3.77 -9.21
N ALA A 166 4.63 4.90 -9.62
CA ALA A 166 5.63 5.66 -8.89
C ALA A 166 5.24 7.14 -8.82
N LEU A 167 5.78 7.86 -7.86
CA LEU A 167 5.76 9.32 -7.90
C LEU A 167 6.68 9.81 -9.02
N ASP A 168 6.31 10.90 -9.67
CA ASP A 168 7.07 11.52 -10.73
C ASP A 168 8.20 12.42 -10.19
N LYS A 169 7.90 13.25 -9.20
CA LYS A 169 8.81 14.25 -8.62
C LYS A 169 8.75 14.25 -7.09
N PRO A 170 9.74 13.70 -6.39
CA PRO A 170 10.86 12.90 -6.91
C PRO A 170 10.36 11.55 -7.44
N SER A 171 11.03 11.01 -8.46
CA SER A 171 10.69 9.69 -8.98
C SER A 171 11.00 8.62 -7.94
N ILE A 172 9.96 8.06 -7.34
CA ILE A 172 10.01 7.07 -6.25
C ILE A 172 8.90 6.05 -6.45
N GLY A 173 9.27 4.79 -6.56
CA GLY A 173 8.34 3.69 -6.74
C GLY A 173 8.69 2.45 -5.93
N LEU A 174 8.12 1.33 -6.31
CA LEU A 174 8.36 0.06 -5.66
C LEU A 174 9.80 -0.41 -5.92
N LEU A 175 10.56 -0.60 -4.84
CA LEU A 175 11.90 -1.17 -4.86
C LEU A 175 11.92 -2.35 -3.89
N LYS A 176 11.92 -3.58 -4.41
CA LYS A 176 11.98 -4.83 -3.63
C LYS A 176 12.74 -5.89 -4.40
N ASN A 177 13.45 -6.74 -3.67
CA ASN A 177 14.17 -7.89 -4.25
C ASN A 177 13.24 -8.91 -4.94
N ARG A 178 11.97 -8.97 -4.54
CA ARG A 178 10.94 -9.84 -5.13
C ARG A 178 9.68 -9.03 -5.36
N ILE A 179 9.29 -8.83 -6.60
CA ILE A 179 8.08 -8.13 -7.00
C ILE A 179 7.07 -9.13 -7.55
N THR A 180 5.88 -9.14 -6.96
CA THR A 180 4.77 -10.01 -7.32
C THR A 180 3.56 -9.25 -7.85
N ASN A 181 3.62 -7.92 -7.84
CA ASN A 181 2.56 -7.05 -8.33
C ASN A 181 2.52 -7.09 -9.87
N LEU A 182 1.34 -7.21 -10.47
CA LEU A 182 1.19 -7.41 -11.91
C LEU A 182 1.82 -6.28 -12.73
N ILE A 183 1.41 -5.03 -12.52
CA ILE A 183 1.85 -3.91 -13.37
C ILE A 183 3.37 -3.73 -13.36
N PRO A 184 4.08 -3.63 -12.22
CA PRO A 184 5.53 -3.57 -12.20
C PRO A 184 6.19 -4.77 -12.91
N THR A 185 5.63 -5.97 -12.72
CA THR A 185 6.16 -7.19 -13.36
C THR A 185 6.01 -7.15 -14.87
N VAL A 186 4.82 -6.78 -15.37
CA VAL A 186 4.54 -6.71 -16.83
C VAL A 186 5.41 -5.64 -17.47
N VAL A 187 5.48 -4.45 -16.90
CA VAL A 187 6.29 -3.33 -17.42
C VAL A 187 7.78 -3.71 -17.45
N TYR A 188 8.31 -4.26 -16.37
CA TYR A 188 9.71 -4.70 -16.34
C TYR A 188 10.00 -5.75 -17.39
N LYS A 189 9.17 -6.80 -17.44
CA LYS A 189 9.39 -7.90 -18.42
C LYS A 189 9.26 -7.44 -19.86
N ALA A 190 8.35 -6.51 -20.15
CA ALA A 190 8.19 -5.93 -21.49
C ALA A 190 9.38 -5.04 -21.88
N LEU A 191 9.89 -4.21 -20.97
CA LEU A 191 11.07 -3.35 -21.23
C LEU A 191 12.32 -4.17 -21.56
N PHE A 192 12.50 -5.32 -20.88
CA PHE A 192 13.69 -6.17 -21.00
C PHE A 192 13.47 -7.46 -21.80
N ASN A 193 12.44 -7.51 -22.64
CA ASN A 193 12.10 -8.64 -23.54
C ASN A 193 12.00 -9.99 -22.80
N LYS A 194 11.52 -10.00 -21.56
CA LYS A 194 11.34 -11.22 -20.76
C LYS A 194 9.93 -11.79 -20.92
N LYS A 195 9.78 -13.11 -20.73
CA LYS A 195 8.51 -13.81 -20.80
C LYS A 195 7.56 -13.39 -19.68
N ILE A 196 6.35 -12.99 -20.04
CA ILE A 196 5.27 -12.61 -19.14
C ILE A 196 4.34 -13.80 -18.94
N TYR A 197 3.92 -14.03 -17.70
CA TYR A 197 2.96 -15.09 -17.35
C TYR A 197 1.67 -14.47 -16.81
N ILE A 198 0.52 -14.84 -17.40
CA ILE A 198 -0.80 -14.58 -16.82
C ILE A 198 -1.34 -15.89 -16.25
N TYR A 199 -1.77 -15.83 -14.98
CA TYR A 199 -2.28 -16.98 -14.25
C TYR A 199 -3.80 -17.09 -14.42
N GLY A 200 -4.22 -18.07 -15.24
CA GLY A 200 -5.63 -18.30 -15.60
C GLY A 200 -6.12 -17.40 -16.73
N ASN A 201 -6.81 -18.02 -17.67
CA ASN A 201 -7.50 -17.38 -18.80
C ASN A 201 -8.94 -17.90 -18.95
N ASP A 202 -9.46 -18.53 -17.91
CA ASP A 202 -10.73 -19.23 -17.83
C ASP A 202 -11.55 -18.81 -16.61
N TYR A 203 -11.30 -17.60 -16.05
CA TYR A 203 -12.14 -17.01 -15.04
C TYR A 203 -13.47 -16.52 -15.64
N ASN A 204 -14.54 -16.51 -14.84
CA ASN A 204 -15.79 -15.90 -15.26
C ASN A 204 -15.67 -14.35 -15.30
N THR A 205 -15.02 -13.86 -16.36
CA THR A 205 -14.73 -12.46 -16.67
C THR A 205 -14.73 -12.30 -18.19
N PRO A 206 -14.92 -11.09 -18.75
CA PRO A 206 -15.06 -10.89 -20.21
C PRO A 206 -13.91 -11.45 -21.05
N ASP A 207 -12.66 -11.41 -20.56
CA ASP A 207 -11.48 -11.92 -21.27
C ASP A 207 -10.85 -13.14 -20.60
N GLY A 208 -11.56 -13.76 -19.67
CA GLY A 208 -11.11 -14.93 -18.93
C GLY A 208 -10.02 -14.66 -17.90
N THR A 209 -9.51 -13.41 -17.77
CA THR A 209 -8.46 -13.07 -16.81
C THR A 209 -9.00 -12.32 -15.59
N CYS A 210 -8.24 -12.32 -14.48
CA CYS A 210 -8.67 -11.64 -13.27
C CYS A 210 -8.82 -10.12 -13.47
N ILE A 211 -9.87 -9.53 -12.88
CA ILE A 211 -10.12 -8.09 -12.86
C ILE A 211 -9.71 -7.51 -11.51
N ARG A 212 -8.94 -6.44 -11.52
CA ARG A 212 -8.46 -5.74 -10.32
C ARG A 212 -8.70 -4.24 -10.43
N ASP A 213 -8.85 -3.62 -9.27
CA ASP A 213 -8.87 -2.16 -9.12
C ASP A 213 -7.44 -1.69 -8.81
N TYR A 214 -6.84 -0.99 -9.74
CA TYR A 214 -5.49 -0.42 -9.61
C TYR A 214 -5.58 1.04 -9.21
N ILE A 215 -4.81 1.40 -8.20
CA ILE A 215 -4.75 2.75 -7.69
C ILE A 215 -3.32 3.27 -7.68
N HIS A 216 -3.16 4.48 -8.20
CA HIS A 216 -1.87 5.15 -8.27
C HIS A 216 -1.35 5.55 -6.88
N ILE A 217 -0.06 5.37 -6.62
CA ILE A 217 0.57 5.72 -5.34
C ILE A 217 0.36 7.19 -4.95
N LYS A 218 0.27 8.11 -5.91
CA LYS A 218 -0.02 9.52 -5.66
C LYS A 218 -1.42 9.73 -5.07
N ASP A 219 -2.41 8.95 -5.54
CA ASP A 219 -3.77 8.98 -4.99
C ASP A 219 -3.84 8.37 -3.59
N ILE A 220 -2.98 7.38 -3.28
CA ILE A 220 -2.79 6.91 -1.91
C ILE A 220 -2.24 8.02 -1.00
N CYS A 221 -1.20 8.73 -1.44
CA CYS A 221 -0.63 9.84 -0.66
C CYS A 221 -1.67 10.93 -0.39
N THR A 222 -2.48 11.32 -1.40
CA THR A 222 -3.55 12.30 -1.22
C THR A 222 -4.65 11.78 -0.29
N SER A 223 -5.01 10.49 -0.31
CA SER A 223 -5.99 9.91 0.60
C SER A 223 -5.55 10.00 2.06
N ILE A 224 -4.25 9.80 2.31
CA ILE A 224 -3.66 9.90 3.65
C ILE A 224 -3.61 11.36 4.11
N GLU A 225 -3.23 12.30 3.25
CA GLU A 225 -3.28 13.74 3.54
C GLU A 225 -4.72 14.18 3.92
N LYS A 226 -5.72 13.75 3.15
CA LYS A 226 -7.13 14.00 3.47
C LYS A 226 -7.55 13.35 4.79
N SER A 227 -7.02 12.18 5.11
CA SER A 227 -7.26 11.50 6.40
C SER A 227 -6.63 12.27 7.57
N ILE A 228 -5.43 12.86 7.40
CA ILE A 228 -4.80 13.74 8.40
C ILE A 228 -5.69 14.96 8.67
N ILE A 229 -6.16 15.61 7.62
CA ILE A 229 -7.06 16.77 7.72
C ILE A 229 -8.37 16.38 8.42
N PHE A 230 -8.95 15.24 8.05
CA PHE A 230 -10.19 14.73 8.66
C PHE A 230 -10.03 14.46 10.16
N LEU A 231 -8.96 13.77 10.58
CA LEU A 231 -8.67 13.51 12.00
C LEU A 231 -8.48 14.80 12.81
N ASN A 232 -7.86 15.82 12.21
CA ASN A 232 -7.66 17.11 12.89
C ASN A 232 -8.96 17.90 13.05
N LYS A 233 -9.85 17.84 12.05
CA LYS A 233 -11.11 18.59 12.05
C LYS A 233 -12.24 17.90 12.81
N LYS A 234 -12.40 16.58 12.62
CA LYS A 234 -13.56 15.83 13.12
C LYS A 234 -13.29 15.02 14.37
N ASN A 235 -12.02 14.72 14.69
CA ASN A 235 -11.59 13.91 15.82
C ASN A 235 -12.39 12.61 15.98
N LYS A 236 -12.68 11.92 14.85
CA LYS A 236 -13.56 10.75 14.75
C LYS A 236 -12.86 9.59 14.06
N SER A 237 -13.11 8.37 14.55
CA SER A 237 -12.63 7.13 13.93
C SER A 237 -13.51 6.70 12.77
N GLU A 238 -12.88 6.32 11.64
CA GLU A 238 -13.58 5.85 10.45
C GLU A 238 -12.79 4.79 9.67
N ILE A 239 -13.49 4.06 8.80
CA ILE A 239 -12.90 3.12 7.84
C ILE A 239 -13.25 3.58 6.44
N PHE A 240 -12.26 3.58 5.55
CA PHE A 240 -12.46 3.90 4.15
C PHE A 240 -11.82 2.88 3.21
N ASN A 241 -12.53 2.50 2.18
CA ASN A 241 -11.97 1.83 1.02
C ASN A 241 -11.28 2.86 0.13
N ILE A 242 -10.06 2.54 -0.30
CA ILE A 242 -9.25 3.41 -1.15
C ILE A 242 -8.88 2.65 -2.43
N GLY A 243 -9.55 2.99 -3.51
CA GLY A 243 -9.41 2.42 -4.85
C GLY A 243 -9.98 3.36 -5.91
N ASN A 244 -9.83 2.99 -7.16
CA ASN A 244 -10.19 3.82 -8.32
C ASN A 244 -11.64 3.62 -8.80
N LYS A 245 -12.36 2.60 -8.29
CA LYS A 245 -13.69 2.16 -8.76
C LYS A 245 -13.71 1.58 -10.19
N VAL A 246 -12.56 1.40 -10.81
CA VAL A 246 -12.43 0.88 -12.17
C VAL A 246 -11.79 -0.49 -12.12
N GLY A 247 -12.51 -1.49 -12.66
CA GLY A 247 -12.00 -2.85 -12.81
C GLY A 247 -11.21 -2.97 -14.11
N ILE A 248 -9.94 -3.39 -14.02
CA ILE A 248 -9.06 -3.60 -15.17
C ILE A 248 -8.60 -5.05 -15.16
N SER A 249 -8.75 -5.75 -16.29
CA SER A 249 -8.32 -7.14 -16.42
C SER A 249 -6.80 -7.25 -16.57
N ASN A 250 -6.26 -8.41 -16.21
CA ASN A 250 -4.83 -8.66 -16.39
C ASN A 250 -4.43 -8.58 -17.89
N GLN A 251 -5.29 -9.04 -18.78
CA GLN A 251 -5.07 -8.95 -20.21
C GLN A 251 -5.06 -7.50 -20.71
N SER A 252 -5.98 -6.66 -20.21
CA SER A 252 -6.02 -5.23 -20.51
C SER A 252 -4.74 -4.51 -20.09
N VAL A 253 -4.16 -4.88 -18.94
CA VAL A 253 -2.85 -4.34 -18.51
C VAL A 253 -1.77 -4.69 -19.53
N VAL A 254 -1.67 -5.95 -19.96
CA VAL A 254 -0.66 -6.37 -20.94
C VAL A 254 -0.84 -5.67 -22.28
N ASN A 255 -2.07 -5.54 -22.76
CA ASN A 255 -2.38 -4.87 -24.02
C ASN A 255 -1.99 -3.38 -23.99
N ASN A 256 -2.28 -2.68 -22.89
CA ASN A 256 -1.89 -1.28 -22.73
C ASN A 256 -0.36 -1.10 -22.61
N VAL A 257 0.32 -1.99 -21.88
CA VAL A 257 1.79 -1.97 -21.83
C VAL A 257 2.38 -2.20 -23.22
N LYS A 258 1.87 -3.17 -24.01
CA LYS A 258 2.29 -3.43 -25.40
C LYS A 258 2.13 -2.18 -26.25
N LYS A 259 0.97 -1.51 -26.16
CA LYS A 259 0.67 -0.28 -26.93
C LYS A 259 1.62 0.86 -26.58
N ILE A 260 1.91 1.07 -25.30
CA ILE A 260 2.75 2.18 -24.83
C ILE A 260 4.23 1.94 -25.14
N ILE A 261 4.73 0.72 -24.91
CA ILE A 261 6.15 0.39 -25.12
C ILE A 261 6.46 0.18 -26.62
N LYS A 262 5.43 -0.09 -27.45
CA LYS A 262 5.55 -0.38 -28.89
C LYS A 262 6.47 -1.56 -29.20
N LYS A 263 6.48 -2.60 -28.35
CA LYS A 263 7.26 -3.83 -28.50
C LYS A 263 6.39 -5.06 -28.53
N LYS A 264 6.84 -6.11 -29.22
CA LYS A 264 6.24 -7.44 -29.14
C LYS A 264 6.41 -7.99 -27.72
N ILE A 265 5.33 -8.49 -27.13
CA ILE A 265 5.34 -9.06 -25.79
C ILE A 265 5.30 -10.58 -25.89
N ASN A 266 6.25 -11.25 -25.23
CA ASN A 266 6.25 -12.71 -25.11
C ASN A 266 5.33 -13.09 -23.92
N LEU A 267 4.06 -13.42 -24.25
CA LEU A 267 3.02 -13.73 -23.27
C LEU A 267 2.74 -15.24 -23.24
N LYS A 268 2.61 -15.80 -22.02
CA LYS A 268 2.15 -17.18 -21.81
C LYS A 268 1.07 -17.21 -20.71
N TYR A 269 -0.04 -17.89 -21.00
CA TYR A 269 -1.04 -18.23 -20.00
C TYR A 269 -0.62 -19.50 -19.28
N VAL A 270 -0.82 -19.52 -17.96
CA VAL A 270 -0.50 -20.66 -17.09
C VAL A 270 -1.66 -20.93 -16.14
N LYS A 271 -1.68 -22.11 -15.51
CA LYS A 271 -2.75 -22.54 -14.58
C LYS A 271 -3.07 -21.48 -13.51
N LYS A 272 -4.36 -21.35 -13.19
CA LYS A 272 -4.86 -20.49 -12.11
C LYS A 272 -4.08 -20.70 -10.80
N ARG A 273 -3.81 -19.62 -10.08
CA ARG A 273 -3.31 -19.74 -8.71
C ARG A 273 -4.43 -20.18 -7.78
N LYS A 274 -4.12 -21.06 -6.84
CA LYS A 274 -5.05 -21.44 -5.76
C LYS A 274 -5.44 -20.17 -4.98
N HIS A 275 -6.74 -19.90 -4.85
CA HIS A 275 -7.32 -18.73 -4.16
C HIS A 275 -7.23 -17.38 -4.88
N ASP A 276 -6.83 -17.33 -6.17
CA ASP A 276 -7.07 -16.13 -6.97
C ASP A 276 -8.57 -15.96 -7.21
N ILE A 277 -9.01 -14.71 -7.19
CA ILE A 277 -10.42 -14.35 -7.34
C ILE A 277 -10.66 -13.71 -8.70
N PRO A 278 -11.82 -13.96 -9.32
CA PRO A 278 -12.13 -13.39 -10.62
C PRO A 278 -12.10 -11.86 -10.62
N LYS A 279 -12.75 -11.22 -9.65
CA LYS A 279 -12.92 -9.76 -9.59
C LYS A 279 -12.62 -9.20 -8.21
N SER A 280 -12.03 -7.99 -8.17
CA SER A 280 -11.87 -7.18 -6.94
C SER A 280 -11.90 -5.71 -7.34
N ILE A 281 -13.05 -5.04 -7.11
CA ILE A 281 -13.30 -3.64 -7.49
C ILE A 281 -13.79 -2.89 -6.26
N CYS A 282 -13.24 -1.70 -6.04
CA CYS A 282 -13.55 -0.83 -4.92
C CYS A 282 -14.87 -0.09 -5.10
N ASN A 283 -15.63 0.09 -4.02
CA ASN A 283 -16.51 1.23 -3.87
C ASN A 283 -15.84 2.23 -2.92
N SER A 284 -15.45 3.39 -3.41
CA SER A 284 -14.81 4.47 -2.64
C SER A 284 -15.74 5.66 -2.39
N ASP A 285 -17.06 5.49 -2.51
CA ASP A 285 -18.02 6.59 -2.35
C ASP A 285 -18.00 7.20 -0.95
N LYS A 286 -17.76 6.40 0.08
CA LYS A 286 -17.59 6.90 1.45
C LYS A 286 -16.38 7.84 1.57
N ALA A 287 -15.24 7.47 1.02
CA ALA A 287 -14.05 8.32 0.98
C ALA A 287 -14.30 9.62 0.19
N ARG A 288 -15.00 9.52 -0.95
CA ARG A 288 -15.41 10.69 -1.74
C ARG A 288 -16.26 11.67 -0.92
N LYS A 289 -17.28 11.18 -0.23
CA LYS A 289 -18.24 12.00 0.53
C LYS A 289 -17.61 12.59 1.80
N GLN A 290 -16.87 11.80 2.57
CA GLN A 290 -16.43 12.20 3.90
C GLN A 290 -15.01 12.79 3.92
N LEU A 291 -14.07 12.25 3.13
CA LEU A 291 -12.71 12.80 3.01
C LEU A 291 -12.59 13.85 1.90
N LEU A 292 -13.64 14.06 1.08
CA LEU A 292 -13.57 14.87 -0.14
C LEU A 292 -12.40 14.42 -1.03
N TRP A 293 -12.28 13.09 -1.19
CA TRP A 293 -11.20 12.46 -1.93
C TRP A 293 -11.70 11.56 -3.05
N TYR A 294 -11.03 11.61 -4.17
CA TYR A 294 -11.19 10.67 -5.29
C TYR A 294 -9.87 10.48 -6.03
N ALA A 295 -9.74 9.35 -6.73
CA ALA A 295 -8.55 8.99 -7.48
C ALA A 295 -8.44 9.84 -8.77
N LYS A 296 -7.50 10.76 -8.81
CA LYS A 296 -7.27 11.65 -9.98
C LYS A 296 -6.20 11.15 -10.94
N ASN A 297 -5.24 10.35 -10.42
CA ASN A 297 -4.05 9.94 -11.16
C ASN A 297 -4.13 8.47 -11.60
N SER A 298 -5.19 7.74 -11.21
CA SER A 298 -5.30 6.29 -11.38
C SER A 298 -5.83 5.86 -12.76
N ASN A 299 -5.63 6.65 -13.80
CA ASN A 299 -5.79 6.21 -15.18
C ASN A 299 -4.70 5.18 -15.52
N LEU A 300 -5.04 4.09 -16.22
CA LEU A 300 -4.10 3.00 -16.51
C LEU A 300 -2.87 3.47 -17.30
N ASN A 301 -3.03 4.39 -18.25
CA ASN A 301 -1.91 4.92 -19.02
C ASN A 301 -0.93 5.67 -18.11
N ASN A 302 -1.42 6.55 -17.23
CA ASN A 302 -0.59 7.29 -16.28
C ASN A 302 0.17 6.32 -15.36
N ILE A 303 -0.52 5.30 -14.84
CA ILE A 303 0.08 4.26 -14.00
C ILE A 303 1.23 3.57 -14.74
N ILE A 304 1.03 3.20 -16.01
CA ILE A 304 2.05 2.51 -16.82
C ILE A 304 3.21 3.45 -17.15
N TYR A 305 2.95 4.70 -17.54
CA TYR A 305 4.01 5.68 -17.82
C TYR A 305 4.90 5.93 -16.60
N ASP A 306 4.31 6.14 -15.43
CA ASP A 306 5.08 6.41 -14.21
C ASP A 306 5.86 5.17 -13.75
N GLU A 307 5.32 3.97 -13.95
CA GLU A 307 6.05 2.72 -13.70
C GLU A 307 7.23 2.52 -14.68
N ILE A 308 7.04 2.83 -15.97
CA ILE A 308 8.11 2.79 -16.98
C ILE A 308 9.25 3.74 -16.60
N ASN A 309 8.92 4.99 -16.25
CA ASN A 309 9.91 6.00 -15.88
C ASN A 309 10.69 5.57 -14.64
N TRP A 310 10.01 5.00 -13.66
CA TRP A 310 10.65 4.46 -12.46
C TRP A 310 11.61 3.31 -12.77
N ILE A 311 11.18 2.32 -13.55
CA ILE A 311 12.01 1.17 -13.90
C ILE A 311 13.22 1.60 -14.73
N LYS A 312 13.08 2.52 -15.69
CA LYS A 312 14.20 3.08 -16.45
C LYS A 312 15.19 3.83 -15.54
N LYS A 313 14.69 4.58 -14.55
CA LYS A 313 15.56 5.27 -13.57
C LYS A 313 16.39 4.29 -12.75
N ILE A 314 15.75 3.23 -12.22
CA ILE A 314 16.45 2.20 -11.44
C ILE A 314 17.51 1.50 -12.30
N ASP A 315 17.21 1.25 -13.55
CA ASP A 315 18.12 0.64 -14.50
C ASP A 315 19.38 1.50 -14.70
N LYS A 316 19.19 2.80 -14.94
CA LYS A 316 20.31 3.78 -15.06
C LYS A 316 21.15 3.88 -13.79
N MET A 317 20.59 3.66 -12.62
CA MET A 317 21.30 3.66 -11.33
C MET A 317 22.08 2.36 -11.05
N GLY A 318 22.12 1.41 -12.00
CA GLY A 318 22.76 0.11 -11.82
C GLY A 318 22.07 -0.81 -10.82
N LEU A 319 20.87 -0.43 -10.33
CA LEU A 319 20.13 -1.18 -9.33
C LEU A 319 19.31 -2.33 -9.94
N ARG A 320 19.57 -2.72 -11.21
CA ARG A 320 18.98 -3.90 -11.86
C ARG A 320 19.11 -5.18 -11.03
N ARG A 321 20.19 -5.33 -10.28
CA ARG A 321 20.42 -6.52 -9.42
C ARG A 321 19.35 -6.67 -8.34
N THR A 322 18.66 -5.60 -7.94
CA THR A 322 17.55 -5.66 -6.99
C THR A 322 16.29 -6.30 -7.58
N PHE A 323 16.21 -6.45 -8.91
CA PHE A 323 15.09 -7.05 -9.62
C PHE A 323 15.34 -8.51 -10.08
N LYS A 324 16.38 -9.19 -9.60
CA LYS A 324 16.76 -10.54 -10.05
C LYS A 324 15.65 -11.59 -9.94
N ASN A 325 14.62 -11.36 -9.14
CA ASN A 325 13.55 -12.32 -8.84
C ASN A 325 12.15 -11.78 -9.20
N TYR A 326 11.97 -11.25 -10.41
CA TYR A 326 10.64 -11.05 -10.99
C TYR A 326 10.06 -12.43 -11.39
N ILE A 327 9.08 -12.89 -10.67
CA ILE A 327 8.35 -14.14 -10.92
C ILE A 327 7.32 -13.93 -12.01
#